data_7f72d50582feaa7e55f807296fbb2ccb
#
_entry.id   7f72d50582feaa7e55f807296fbb2ccb
#
_cell.length_a   1.000
_cell.length_b   1.000
_cell.length_c   1.000
_cell.angle_alpha   90.00
_cell.angle_beta   90.00
_cell.angle_gamma   90.00
#
_symmetry.space_group_name_H-M   'P 1'
#
loop_
_entity.id
_entity.type
_entity.pdbx_description
1 polymer ?
#
loop_
_entity_poly.entity_id
_entity_poly.type
_entity_poly.pdbx_seq_one_letter_code
_entity_poly.pdbx_strand_id
1 'polypeptide(L)'
;MNYRDEWLLFEADDDIDEMEHRQTSEEFLFYRSVAHGDVDAVRRNCEMGRFVESNGVGVLSKDPVMNLKYHFVITTAMVTRMCGQNGMQLEHAFRVSDFYIQKLDHISTAKGVQKLHDEMVIDYTEKMRRYYQKNIQSKYINDCKEYIYSHIKERITIESLAEEFDVSASYFSRLFKKETGVSVSEYIRDQKIEIAKNLLQFSNYSMIEIANHLSFSSQSHFIQLFRQKVGVTPKKYRDEHYMVQWDQ
;
A
#
# COMPACT_ATOMS: atom_id res chain seq x y z
N MET A 1 -26.36 19.82 42.16
CA MET A 1 -26.60 18.42 41.77
C MET A 1 -25.21 17.86 41.44
N ASN A 2 -24.85 16.71 41.95
CA ASN A 2 -23.55 16.11 41.59
C ASN A 2 -23.70 15.27 40.28
N TYR A 3 -22.61 14.94 39.65
CA TYR A 3 -22.56 14.19 38.38
C TYR A 3 -23.36 12.87 38.43
N ARG A 4 -23.37 12.18 39.59
CA ARG A 4 -24.07 10.91 39.75
C ARG A 4 -25.59 11.09 39.76
N ASP A 5 -26.09 12.16 40.36
CA ASP A 5 -27.54 12.47 40.39
C ASP A 5 -28.02 12.89 38.99
N GLU A 6 -27.18 13.63 38.24
CA GLU A 6 -27.45 14.00 36.85
C GLU A 6 -27.50 12.80 35.94
N TRP A 7 -26.58 11.85 36.14
CA TRP A 7 -26.53 10.59 35.38
C TRP A 7 -27.80 9.73 35.63
N LEU A 8 -28.22 9.57 36.88
CA LEU A 8 -29.41 8.80 37.22
C LEU A 8 -30.68 9.41 36.63
N LEU A 9 -30.77 10.73 36.56
CA LEU A 9 -31.91 11.43 35.91
C LEU A 9 -31.88 11.24 34.39
N PHE A 10 -30.71 11.27 33.78
CA PHE A 10 -30.51 11.01 32.35
C PHE A 10 -30.84 9.55 31.98
N GLU A 11 -30.47 8.59 32.82
CA GLU A 11 -30.74 7.16 32.62
C GLU A 11 -32.21 6.79 32.84
N ALA A 12 -32.94 7.58 33.64
CA ALA A 12 -34.37 7.42 33.91
C ALA A 12 -35.28 8.17 32.93
N ASP A 13 -34.72 8.80 31.89
CA ASP A 13 -35.49 9.51 30.86
C ASP A 13 -36.05 8.48 29.86
N ASP A 14 -37.36 8.21 29.94
CA ASP A 14 -38.07 7.20 29.13
C ASP A 14 -37.91 7.43 27.61
N ASP A 15 -37.65 8.67 27.17
CA ASP A 15 -37.38 8.99 25.76
C ASP A 15 -36.07 8.39 25.24
N ILE A 16 -35.18 7.94 26.13
CA ILE A 16 -33.90 7.32 25.78
C ILE A 16 -34.03 5.79 25.62
N ASP A 17 -34.93 5.17 26.40
CA ASP A 17 -35.14 3.70 26.39
C ASP A 17 -35.80 3.20 25.09
N GLU A 18 -36.52 4.06 24.33
CA GLU A 18 -37.09 3.71 23.02
C GLU A 18 -36.09 3.77 21.86
N MET A 19 -34.85 4.22 22.10
CA MET A 19 -33.87 4.43 21.04
C MET A 19 -32.98 3.18 20.84
N GLU A 20 -33.44 2.25 19.99
CA GLU A 20 -32.59 1.17 19.50
C GLU A 20 -31.44 1.73 18.70
N HIS A 21 -30.21 1.62 19.22
CA HIS A 21 -29.00 1.98 18.46
C HIS A 21 -28.81 0.99 17.30
N ARG A 22 -28.32 1.51 16.16
CA ARG A 22 -27.93 0.67 15.02
C ARG A 22 -26.96 -0.42 15.49
N GLN A 23 -27.08 -1.59 14.89
CA GLN A 23 -26.14 -2.66 15.19
C GLN A 23 -24.71 -2.21 14.87
N THR A 24 -23.84 -2.32 15.84
CA THR A 24 -22.41 -1.98 15.70
C THR A 24 -21.77 -2.65 14.47
N SER A 25 -22.29 -3.83 14.05
CA SER A 25 -21.84 -4.52 12.85
C SER A 25 -22.06 -3.75 11.54
N GLU A 26 -23.17 -3.02 11.40
CA GLU A 26 -23.44 -2.22 10.18
C GLU A 26 -22.51 -1.02 10.07
N GLU A 27 -22.28 -0.36 11.19
CA GLU A 27 -21.37 0.77 11.27
C GLU A 27 -19.93 0.36 10.97
N PHE A 28 -19.47 -0.74 11.55
CA PHE A 28 -18.14 -1.30 11.26
C PHE A 28 -18.00 -1.76 9.80
N LEU A 29 -19.05 -2.29 9.18
CA LEU A 29 -19.00 -2.66 7.76
C LEU A 29 -18.76 -1.41 6.88
N PHE A 30 -19.40 -0.28 7.19
CA PHE A 30 -19.16 0.97 6.48
C PHE A 30 -17.69 1.44 6.64
N TYR A 31 -17.18 1.51 7.86
CA TYR A 31 -15.79 1.92 8.09
C TYR A 31 -14.78 0.99 7.43
N ARG A 32 -15.09 -0.31 7.39
CA ARG A 32 -14.28 -1.29 6.64
C ARG A 32 -14.28 -1.01 5.15
N SER A 33 -15.43 -0.69 4.56
CA SER A 33 -15.50 -0.34 3.14
C SER A 33 -14.62 0.87 2.82
N VAL A 34 -14.62 1.90 3.67
CA VAL A 34 -13.70 3.04 3.54
C VAL A 34 -12.25 2.58 3.64
N ALA A 35 -11.91 1.83 4.68
CA ALA A 35 -10.54 1.40 4.95
C ALA A 35 -9.98 0.42 3.90
N HIS A 36 -10.83 -0.33 3.18
CA HIS A 36 -10.43 -1.21 2.08
C HIS A 36 -10.46 -0.53 0.70
N GLY A 37 -10.85 0.74 0.62
CA GLY A 37 -10.87 1.49 -0.64
C GLY A 37 -12.03 1.12 -1.58
N ASP A 38 -13.14 0.58 -1.04
CA ASP A 38 -14.34 0.23 -1.81
C ASP A 38 -15.19 1.48 -2.09
N VAL A 39 -14.77 2.22 -3.13
CA VAL A 39 -15.39 3.49 -3.53
C VAL A 39 -16.86 3.30 -3.92
N ASP A 40 -17.21 2.17 -4.53
CA ASP A 40 -18.58 1.94 -5.00
C ASP A 40 -19.53 1.68 -3.83
N ALA A 41 -19.13 0.92 -2.81
CA ALA A 41 -19.91 0.71 -1.61
C ALA A 41 -20.10 2.02 -0.82
N VAL A 42 -19.03 2.81 -0.68
CA VAL A 42 -19.09 4.09 0.04
C VAL A 42 -19.98 5.11 -0.69
N ARG A 43 -19.90 5.22 -2.02
CA ARG A 43 -20.77 6.09 -2.81
C ARG A 43 -22.25 5.71 -2.67
N ARG A 44 -22.58 4.41 -2.76
CA ARG A 44 -23.95 3.95 -2.54
C ARG A 44 -24.47 4.31 -1.14
N ASN A 45 -23.64 4.21 -0.10
CA ASN A 45 -24.01 4.59 1.25
C ASN A 45 -24.30 6.11 1.35
N CYS A 46 -23.47 6.95 0.73
CA CYS A 46 -23.69 8.41 0.67
C CYS A 46 -24.98 8.76 -0.10
N GLU A 47 -25.23 8.11 -1.25
CA GLU A 47 -26.44 8.31 -2.06
C GLU A 47 -27.74 7.93 -1.30
N MET A 48 -27.67 6.92 -0.45
CA MET A 48 -28.77 6.52 0.43
C MET A 48 -29.01 7.50 1.59
N GLY A 49 -28.11 8.46 1.82
CA GLY A 49 -28.24 9.44 2.90
C GLY A 49 -28.13 8.86 4.32
N ARG A 50 -27.47 7.71 4.46
CA ARG A 50 -27.37 6.97 5.74
C ARG A 50 -26.81 7.78 6.89
N PHE A 51 -25.97 8.77 6.62
CA PHE A 51 -25.38 9.64 7.65
C PHE A 51 -26.40 10.52 8.35
N VAL A 52 -27.43 11.00 7.65
CA VAL A 52 -28.44 11.89 8.19
C VAL A 52 -29.72 11.17 8.67
N GLU A 53 -29.79 9.85 8.49
CA GLU A 53 -30.90 9.07 9.06
C GLU A 53 -30.83 9.10 10.59
N SER A 54 -31.92 9.57 11.23
CA SER A 54 -32.02 9.65 12.69
C SER A 54 -32.26 8.30 13.36
N ASN A 55 -32.77 7.30 12.64
CA ASN A 55 -33.09 5.99 13.21
C ASN A 55 -31.83 5.24 13.65
N GLY A 56 -31.76 4.88 14.90
CA GLY A 56 -30.67 4.14 15.51
C GLY A 56 -29.37 4.96 15.72
N VAL A 57 -29.50 6.28 15.77
CA VAL A 57 -28.35 7.19 16.03
C VAL A 57 -28.66 8.00 17.29
N GLY A 58 -27.76 7.96 18.27
CA GLY A 58 -27.94 8.67 19.55
C GLY A 58 -28.09 10.17 19.36
N VAL A 59 -28.87 10.79 20.22
CA VAL A 59 -29.05 12.26 20.26
C VAL A 59 -27.95 12.88 21.12
N LEU A 60 -26.94 13.44 20.47
CA LEU A 60 -25.78 14.06 21.12
C LEU A 60 -25.99 15.57 21.38
N SER A 61 -27.01 16.18 20.75
CA SER A 61 -27.37 17.58 20.93
C SER A 61 -28.82 17.80 20.59
N LYS A 62 -29.49 18.74 21.32
CA LYS A 62 -30.84 19.23 21.01
C LYS A 62 -30.86 20.07 19.72
N ASP A 63 -29.73 20.66 19.32
CA ASP A 63 -29.59 21.36 18.05
C ASP A 63 -29.28 20.33 16.94
N PRO A 64 -30.13 20.19 15.90
CA PRO A 64 -29.98 19.18 14.86
C PRO A 64 -28.66 19.32 14.08
N VAL A 65 -28.17 20.55 13.88
CA VAL A 65 -26.90 20.77 13.15
C VAL A 65 -25.71 20.38 14.03
N MET A 66 -25.73 20.73 15.30
CA MET A 66 -24.73 20.33 16.28
C MET A 66 -24.71 18.82 16.46
N ASN A 67 -25.86 18.17 16.52
CA ASN A 67 -25.97 16.71 16.58
C ASN A 67 -25.25 16.06 15.41
N LEU A 68 -25.52 16.51 14.18
CA LEU A 68 -24.79 16.00 13.00
C LEU A 68 -23.28 16.30 13.01
N LYS A 69 -22.86 17.46 13.54
CA LYS A 69 -21.45 17.80 13.69
C LYS A 69 -20.74 16.84 14.64
N TYR A 70 -21.36 16.46 15.76
CA TYR A 70 -20.78 15.49 16.70
C TYR A 70 -20.66 14.11 16.06
N HIS A 71 -21.68 13.64 15.36
CA HIS A 71 -21.61 12.38 14.60
C HIS A 71 -20.55 12.41 13.50
N PHE A 72 -20.39 13.55 12.82
CA PHE A 72 -19.31 13.73 11.85
C PHE A 72 -17.92 13.55 12.49
N VAL A 73 -17.68 14.17 13.64
CA VAL A 73 -16.40 14.04 14.36
C VAL A 73 -16.15 12.59 14.77
N ILE A 74 -17.17 11.89 15.29
CA ILE A 74 -17.08 10.48 15.65
C ILE A 74 -16.73 9.62 14.43
N THR A 75 -17.49 9.79 13.34
CA THR A 75 -17.22 9.05 12.07
C THR A 75 -15.82 9.33 11.56
N THR A 76 -15.40 10.60 11.54
CA THR A 76 -14.04 10.97 11.10
C THR A 76 -12.97 10.29 11.96
N ALA A 77 -13.15 10.26 13.28
CA ALA A 77 -12.23 9.62 14.20
C ALA A 77 -12.14 8.11 13.99
N MET A 78 -13.27 7.44 13.73
CA MET A 78 -13.31 5.99 13.46
C MET A 78 -12.68 5.66 12.11
N VAL A 79 -13.04 6.38 11.06
CA VAL A 79 -12.44 6.23 9.71
C VAL A 79 -10.93 6.42 9.76
N THR A 80 -10.45 7.47 10.43
CA THR A 80 -9.02 7.76 10.57
C THR A 80 -8.27 6.57 11.17
N ARG A 81 -8.76 6.02 12.28
CA ARG A 81 -8.12 4.89 12.96
C ARG A 81 -8.17 3.62 12.13
N MET A 82 -9.32 3.32 11.50
CA MET A 82 -9.45 2.17 10.63
C MET A 82 -8.51 2.25 9.42
N CYS A 83 -8.37 3.40 8.77
CA CYS A 83 -7.44 3.60 7.67
C CYS A 83 -5.99 3.45 8.14
N GLY A 84 -5.63 3.98 9.33
CA GLY A 84 -4.30 3.80 9.93
C GLY A 84 -3.97 2.34 10.22
N GLN A 85 -4.90 1.56 10.78
CA GLN A 85 -4.74 0.13 11.03
C GLN A 85 -4.60 -0.69 9.72
N ASN A 86 -5.17 -0.19 8.63
CA ASN A 86 -5.10 -0.82 7.31
C ASN A 86 -3.98 -0.25 6.42
N GLY A 87 -2.99 0.43 7.03
CA GLY A 87 -1.71 0.75 6.41
C GLY A 87 -1.54 2.18 5.89
N MET A 88 -2.54 3.06 6.02
CA MET A 88 -2.31 4.49 5.80
C MET A 88 -1.33 5.00 6.85
N GLN A 89 -0.34 5.81 6.44
CA GLN A 89 0.56 6.44 7.40
C GLN A 89 -0.25 7.26 8.43
N LEU A 90 -0.09 6.96 9.72
CA LEU A 90 -0.96 7.48 10.78
C LEU A 90 -0.98 9.00 10.83
N GLU A 91 0.18 9.64 10.70
CA GLU A 91 0.29 11.10 10.67
C GLU A 91 -0.47 11.71 9.47
N HIS A 92 -0.44 11.04 8.32
CA HIS A 92 -1.21 11.48 7.16
C HIS A 92 -2.72 11.34 7.40
N ALA A 93 -3.16 10.23 8.01
CA ALA A 93 -4.56 10.02 8.37
C ALA A 93 -5.07 11.11 9.34
N PHE A 94 -4.28 11.47 10.36
CA PHE A 94 -4.64 12.55 11.28
C PHE A 94 -4.71 13.92 10.60
N ARG A 95 -3.78 14.26 9.72
CA ARG A 95 -3.84 15.52 8.97
C ARG A 95 -5.11 15.64 8.12
N VAL A 96 -5.55 14.54 7.50
CA VAL A 96 -6.82 14.51 6.76
C VAL A 96 -8.00 14.73 7.72
N SER A 97 -7.99 14.08 8.89
CA SER A 97 -8.98 14.27 9.94
C SER A 97 -9.09 15.73 10.37
N ASP A 98 -7.96 16.33 10.74
CA ASP A 98 -7.90 17.73 11.19
C ASP A 98 -8.43 18.69 10.13
N PHE A 99 -8.05 18.48 8.87
CA PHE A 99 -8.52 19.27 7.75
C PHE A 99 -10.06 19.26 7.61
N TYR A 100 -10.69 18.07 7.71
CA TYR A 100 -12.14 17.96 7.57
C TYR A 100 -12.88 18.44 8.81
N ILE A 101 -12.37 18.19 10.03
CA ILE A 101 -12.99 18.66 11.27
C ILE A 101 -12.97 20.18 11.35
N GLN A 102 -11.86 20.84 11.01
CA GLN A 102 -11.80 22.30 11.01
C GLN A 102 -12.80 22.96 10.04
N LYS A 103 -13.16 22.28 8.94
CA LYS A 103 -14.18 22.80 8.02
C LYS A 103 -15.57 22.91 8.64
N LEU A 104 -15.88 22.14 9.69
CA LEU A 104 -17.18 22.19 10.38
C LEU A 104 -17.47 23.56 11.00
N ASP A 105 -16.44 24.32 11.38
CA ASP A 105 -16.60 25.64 12.00
C ASP A 105 -17.38 26.60 11.12
N HIS A 106 -17.25 26.45 9.80
CA HIS A 106 -17.86 27.33 8.80
C HIS A 106 -19.19 26.79 8.26
N ILE A 107 -19.72 25.66 8.78
CA ILE A 107 -20.95 25.03 8.31
C ILE A 107 -22.07 25.26 9.33
N SER A 108 -23.18 25.79 8.87
CA SER A 108 -24.37 26.12 9.70
C SER A 108 -25.63 25.36 9.29
N THR A 109 -25.56 24.40 8.35
CA THR A 109 -26.72 23.66 7.85
C THR A 109 -26.51 22.17 7.86
N ALA A 110 -27.55 21.38 8.13
CA ALA A 110 -27.50 19.90 8.07
C ALA A 110 -27.01 19.38 6.71
N LYS A 111 -27.53 19.99 5.62
CA LYS A 111 -27.10 19.64 4.26
C LYS A 111 -25.60 19.92 4.02
N GLY A 112 -25.08 20.98 4.62
CA GLY A 112 -23.65 21.30 4.56
C GLY A 112 -22.79 20.26 5.29
N VAL A 113 -23.23 19.81 6.47
CA VAL A 113 -22.54 18.76 7.24
C VAL A 113 -22.58 17.44 6.48
N GLN A 114 -23.74 17.05 5.92
CA GLN A 114 -23.86 15.85 5.09
C GLN A 114 -22.90 15.88 3.90
N LYS A 115 -22.91 16.99 3.15
CA LYS A 115 -22.02 17.14 1.99
C LYS A 115 -20.54 16.98 2.39
N LEU A 116 -20.13 17.59 3.49
CA LEU A 116 -18.77 17.48 4.00
C LEU A 116 -18.45 16.04 4.44
N HIS A 117 -19.41 15.34 5.06
CA HIS A 117 -19.25 13.93 5.41
C HIS A 117 -18.99 13.07 4.18
N ASP A 118 -19.79 13.21 3.13
CA ASP A 118 -19.67 12.44 1.90
C ASP A 118 -18.33 12.72 1.19
N GLU A 119 -17.91 14.00 1.15
CA GLU A 119 -16.60 14.39 0.65
C GLU A 119 -15.46 13.72 1.45
N MET A 120 -15.55 13.73 2.76
CA MET A 120 -14.53 13.17 3.66
C MET A 120 -14.40 11.65 3.49
N VAL A 121 -15.50 10.90 3.55
CA VAL A 121 -15.44 9.44 3.45
C VAL A 121 -14.99 8.97 2.06
N ILE A 122 -15.41 9.66 0.98
CA ILE A 122 -14.96 9.39 -0.38
C ILE A 122 -13.45 9.66 -0.52
N ASP A 123 -12.96 10.78 0.01
CA ASP A 123 -11.54 11.14 -0.05
C ASP A 123 -10.64 10.11 0.68
N TYR A 124 -11.04 9.69 1.90
CA TYR A 124 -10.35 8.61 2.60
C TYR A 124 -10.35 7.31 1.80
N THR A 125 -11.50 6.93 1.24
CA THR A 125 -11.64 5.71 0.45
C THR A 125 -10.75 5.71 -0.78
N GLU A 126 -10.70 6.83 -1.52
CA GLU A 126 -9.83 6.97 -2.68
C GLU A 126 -8.34 6.94 -2.33
N LYS A 127 -7.95 7.54 -1.19
CA LYS A 127 -6.58 7.47 -0.68
C LYS A 127 -6.20 6.02 -0.33
N MET A 128 -7.10 5.28 0.33
CA MET A 128 -6.89 3.87 0.65
C MET A 128 -6.81 3.01 -0.60
N ARG A 129 -7.67 3.22 -1.60
CA ARG A 129 -7.61 2.51 -2.89
C ARG A 129 -6.25 2.69 -3.57
N ARG A 130 -5.73 3.94 -3.62
CA ARG A 130 -4.40 4.23 -4.17
C ARG A 130 -3.28 3.57 -3.36
N TYR A 131 -3.41 3.53 -2.04
CA TYR A 131 -2.46 2.86 -1.15
C TYR A 131 -2.39 1.36 -1.46
N TYR A 132 -3.54 0.67 -1.57
CA TYR A 132 -3.57 -0.75 -1.91
C TYR A 132 -3.02 -1.02 -3.32
N GLN A 133 -3.39 -0.22 -4.31
CA GLN A 133 -2.86 -0.36 -5.67
C GLN A 133 -1.33 -0.23 -5.69
N LYS A 134 -0.78 0.73 -4.96
CA LYS A 134 0.67 0.90 -4.85
C LYS A 134 1.35 -0.29 -4.15
N ASN A 135 0.76 -0.80 -3.09
CA ASN A 135 1.31 -1.94 -2.35
C ASN A 135 1.24 -3.26 -3.13
N ILE A 136 0.15 -3.49 -3.87
CA ILE A 136 0.04 -4.63 -4.78
C ILE A 136 1.13 -4.54 -5.85
N GLN A 137 1.35 -3.38 -6.46
CA GLN A 137 2.42 -3.18 -7.44
C GLN A 137 3.81 -3.43 -6.85
N SER A 138 4.09 -2.91 -5.65
CA SER A 138 5.38 -3.12 -4.97
C SER A 138 5.61 -4.58 -4.59
N LYS A 139 4.59 -5.30 -4.12
CA LYS A 139 4.66 -6.74 -3.84
C LYS A 139 4.96 -7.52 -5.13
N TYR A 140 4.21 -7.23 -6.18
CA TYR A 140 4.39 -7.84 -7.51
C TYR A 140 5.82 -7.69 -8.04
N ILE A 141 6.43 -6.51 -7.90
CA ILE A 141 7.82 -6.26 -8.32
C ILE A 141 8.82 -6.98 -7.42
N ASN A 142 8.54 -7.12 -6.13
CA ASN A 142 9.40 -7.89 -5.22
C ASN A 142 9.34 -9.39 -5.54
N ASP A 143 8.16 -9.95 -5.74
CA ASP A 143 7.98 -11.35 -6.16
C ASP A 143 8.74 -11.63 -7.48
N CYS A 144 8.70 -10.67 -8.41
CA CYS A 144 9.47 -10.74 -9.66
C CYS A 144 10.99 -10.72 -9.44
N LYS A 145 11.50 -9.88 -8.54
CA LYS A 145 12.94 -9.86 -8.21
C LYS A 145 13.39 -11.18 -7.58
N GLU A 146 12.58 -11.77 -6.72
CA GLU A 146 12.85 -13.09 -6.12
C GLU A 146 12.85 -14.19 -7.19
N TYR A 147 11.89 -14.16 -8.12
CA TYR A 147 11.87 -15.08 -9.26
C TYR A 147 13.13 -14.94 -10.12
N ILE A 148 13.53 -13.71 -10.49
CA ILE A 148 14.76 -13.46 -11.24
C ILE A 148 15.97 -14.01 -10.50
N TYR A 149 16.07 -13.80 -9.20
CA TYR A 149 17.18 -14.28 -8.39
C TYR A 149 17.24 -15.82 -8.35
N SER A 150 16.14 -16.50 -8.15
CA SER A 150 16.07 -17.97 -8.11
C SER A 150 16.36 -18.64 -9.45
N HIS A 151 16.04 -17.97 -10.58
CA HIS A 151 16.23 -18.47 -11.94
C HIS A 151 17.43 -17.81 -12.66
N ILE A 152 18.31 -17.13 -11.93
CA ILE A 152 19.39 -16.32 -12.52
C ILE A 152 20.38 -17.13 -13.38
N LYS A 153 20.45 -18.44 -13.16
CA LYS A 153 21.27 -19.40 -13.93
C LYS A 153 20.63 -19.78 -15.26
N GLU A 154 19.41 -19.34 -15.50
CA GLU A 154 18.65 -19.63 -16.71
C GLU A 154 18.62 -18.43 -17.65
N ARG A 155 18.08 -18.66 -18.85
CA ARG A 155 17.81 -17.58 -19.80
C ARG A 155 16.48 -16.95 -19.48
N ILE A 156 16.49 -15.82 -18.76
CA ILE A 156 15.30 -15.05 -18.41
C ILE A 156 15.07 -13.98 -19.49
N THR A 157 13.84 -13.91 -20.00
CA THR A 157 13.39 -12.86 -20.94
C THR A 157 12.20 -12.10 -20.36
N ILE A 158 11.89 -10.95 -20.95
CA ILE A 158 10.70 -10.17 -20.55
C ILE A 158 9.42 -10.96 -20.84
N GLU A 159 9.40 -11.71 -21.92
CA GLU A 159 8.28 -12.55 -22.34
C GLU A 159 8.05 -13.68 -21.34
N SER A 160 9.12 -14.39 -20.90
CA SER A 160 8.98 -15.46 -19.90
C SER A 160 8.52 -14.95 -18.55
N LEU A 161 8.97 -13.76 -18.13
CA LEU A 161 8.49 -13.12 -16.91
C LEU A 161 7.04 -12.66 -17.03
N ALA A 162 6.66 -12.10 -18.17
CA ALA A 162 5.29 -11.66 -18.43
C ALA A 162 4.30 -12.84 -18.41
N GLU A 163 4.71 -14.00 -18.93
CA GLU A 163 3.94 -15.24 -18.90
C GLU A 163 3.82 -15.77 -17.46
N GLU A 164 4.92 -15.85 -16.71
CA GLU A 164 4.93 -16.31 -15.30
C GLU A 164 3.99 -15.50 -14.41
N PHE A 165 3.93 -14.18 -14.65
CA PHE A 165 3.13 -13.27 -13.85
C PHE A 165 1.77 -12.91 -14.47
N ASP A 166 1.34 -13.60 -15.52
CA ASP A 166 0.05 -13.42 -16.21
C ASP A 166 -0.25 -11.96 -16.61
N VAL A 167 0.72 -11.30 -17.24
CA VAL A 167 0.62 -9.93 -17.72
C VAL A 167 1.22 -9.75 -19.09
N SER A 168 0.88 -8.66 -19.81
CA SER A 168 1.56 -8.35 -21.06
C SER A 168 3.00 -7.87 -20.84
N ALA A 169 3.92 -8.30 -21.71
CA ALA A 169 5.34 -7.89 -21.65
C ALA A 169 5.52 -6.36 -21.67
N SER A 170 4.67 -5.66 -22.43
CA SER A 170 4.68 -4.19 -22.49
C SER A 170 4.26 -3.52 -21.17
N TYR A 171 3.22 -4.05 -20.51
CA TYR A 171 2.80 -3.57 -19.20
C TYR A 171 3.87 -3.86 -18.13
N PHE A 172 4.37 -5.10 -18.10
CA PHE A 172 5.42 -5.52 -17.18
C PHE A 172 6.68 -4.66 -17.28
N SER A 173 7.19 -4.43 -18.48
CA SER A 173 8.38 -3.60 -18.73
C SER A 173 8.22 -2.17 -18.21
N ARG A 174 7.05 -1.54 -18.44
CA ARG A 174 6.76 -0.18 -17.95
C ARG A 174 6.64 -0.14 -16.42
N LEU A 175 5.93 -1.11 -15.85
CA LEU A 175 5.74 -1.19 -14.41
C LEU A 175 7.07 -1.40 -13.69
N PHE A 176 7.88 -2.37 -14.15
CA PHE A 176 9.18 -2.66 -13.54
C PHE A 176 10.11 -1.44 -13.57
N LYS A 177 10.22 -0.77 -14.75
CA LYS A 177 11.05 0.44 -14.88
C LYS A 177 10.55 1.59 -14.00
N LYS A 178 9.22 1.76 -13.88
CA LYS A 178 8.61 2.78 -13.02
C LYS A 178 8.96 2.56 -11.54
N GLU A 179 8.92 1.30 -11.08
CA GLU A 179 9.11 0.96 -9.66
C GLU A 179 10.59 0.80 -9.26
N THR A 180 11.46 0.39 -10.21
CA THR A 180 12.88 0.10 -9.93
C THR A 180 13.84 1.16 -10.47
N GLY A 181 13.39 2.01 -11.38
CA GLY A 181 14.21 3.00 -12.09
C GLY A 181 14.98 2.43 -13.28
N VAL A 182 15.12 1.10 -13.41
CA VAL A 182 15.90 0.42 -14.47
C VAL A 182 15.04 -0.54 -15.27
N SER A 183 15.47 -0.89 -16.50
CA SER A 183 14.77 -1.91 -17.27
C SER A 183 14.97 -3.31 -16.68
N VAL A 184 14.00 -4.22 -16.90
CA VAL A 184 14.11 -5.64 -16.49
C VAL A 184 15.40 -6.27 -17.01
N SER A 185 15.71 -6.09 -18.28
CA SER A 185 16.93 -6.66 -18.89
C SER A 185 18.22 -6.08 -18.28
N GLU A 186 18.20 -4.83 -17.87
CA GLU A 186 19.34 -4.23 -17.18
C GLU A 186 19.47 -4.78 -15.76
N TYR A 187 18.38 -4.90 -15.03
CA TYR A 187 18.36 -5.51 -13.70
C TYR A 187 18.89 -6.95 -13.71
N ILE A 188 18.44 -7.79 -14.66
CA ILE A 188 18.95 -9.17 -14.81
C ILE A 188 20.46 -9.18 -15.09
N ARG A 189 20.95 -8.32 -15.98
CA ARG A 189 22.39 -8.20 -16.26
C ARG A 189 23.18 -7.80 -15.03
N ASP A 190 22.70 -6.84 -14.26
CA ASP A 190 23.37 -6.38 -13.05
C ASP A 190 23.44 -7.51 -12.01
N GLN A 191 22.34 -8.25 -11.80
CA GLN A 191 22.34 -9.41 -10.89
C GLN A 191 23.32 -10.49 -11.33
N LYS A 192 23.39 -10.81 -12.62
CA LYS A 192 24.37 -11.77 -13.16
C LYS A 192 25.81 -11.31 -12.94
N ILE A 193 26.08 -10.02 -13.07
CA ILE A 193 27.43 -9.47 -12.81
C ILE A 193 27.80 -9.55 -11.32
N GLU A 194 26.88 -9.27 -10.41
CA GLU A 194 27.15 -9.41 -8.96
C GLU A 194 27.47 -10.87 -8.59
N ILE A 195 26.71 -11.83 -9.11
CA ILE A 195 27.02 -13.26 -8.90
C ILE A 195 28.36 -13.63 -9.54
N ALA A 196 28.67 -13.12 -10.74
CA ALA A 196 29.95 -13.36 -11.38
C ALA A 196 31.14 -12.83 -10.56
N LYS A 197 31.01 -11.68 -9.89
CA LYS A 197 32.04 -11.19 -8.95
C LYS A 197 32.28 -12.17 -7.82
N ASN A 198 31.22 -12.71 -7.22
CA ASN A 198 31.32 -13.70 -6.15
C ASN A 198 32.03 -15.00 -6.66
N LEU A 199 31.64 -15.49 -7.85
CA LEU A 199 32.28 -16.68 -8.44
C LEU A 199 33.73 -16.42 -8.78
N LEU A 200 34.10 -15.24 -9.26
CA LEU A 200 35.48 -14.86 -9.52
C LEU A 200 36.34 -14.79 -8.25
N GLN A 201 35.75 -14.39 -7.16
CA GLN A 201 36.39 -14.15 -5.87
C GLN A 201 36.54 -15.44 -5.04
N PHE A 202 35.52 -16.30 -5.06
CA PHE A 202 35.41 -17.44 -4.15
C PHE A 202 35.38 -18.82 -4.83
N SER A 203 35.56 -18.90 -6.14
CA SER A 203 35.60 -20.19 -6.85
C SER A 203 36.70 -20.27 -7.90
N ASN A 204 37.04 -21.51 -8.27
CA ASN A 204 38.00 -21.81 -9.32
C ASN A 204 37.36 -21.90 -10.73
N TYR A 205 36.11 -21.51 -10.89
CA TYR A 205 35.44 -21.57 -12.19
C TYR A 205 36.19 -20.74 -13.23
N SER A 206 36.44 -21.35 -14.39
CA SER A 206 36.99 -20.65 -15.55
C SER A 206 35.99 -19.59 -16.08
N MET A 207 36.48 -18.69 -16.92
CA MET A 207 35.61 -17.65 -17.50
C MET A 207 34.49 -18.24 -18.35
N ILE A 208 34.72 -19.37 -19.02
CA ILE A 208 33.71 -20.07 -19.80
C ILE A 208 32.67 -20.76 -18.89
N GLU A 209 33.11 -21.36 -17.79
CA GLU A 209 32.19 -21.98 -16.81
C GLU A 209 31.30 -20.94 -16.16
N ILE A 210 31.82 -19.77 -15.77
CA ILE A 210 31.03 -18.67 -15.24
C ILE A 210 30.01 -18.18 -16.28
N ALA A 211 30.43 -18.00 -17.53
CA ALA A 211 29.55 -17.57 -18.61
C ALA A 211 28.38 -18.56 -18.83
N ASN A 212 28.72 -19.87 -18.85
CA ASN A 212 27.71 -20.93 -18.99
C ASN A 212 26.82 -21.04 -17.77
N HIS A 213 27.38 -21.00 -16.56
CA HIS A 213 26.62 -21.08 -15.30
C HIS A 213 25.58 -19.97 -15.14
N LEU A 214 25.87 -18.78 -15.65
CA LEU A 214 24.98 -17.63 -15.62
C LEU A 214 24.22 -17.42 -16.93
N SER A 215 24.23 -18.41 -17.83
CA SER A 215 23.53 -18.38 -19.12
C SER A 215 23.79 -17.10 -19.92
N PHE A 216 25.06 -16.70 -20.03
CA PHE A 216 25.47 -15.71 -21.02
C PHE A 216 25.50 -16.35 -22.40
N SER A 217 25.18 -15.58 -23.45
CA SER A 217 25.18 -16.09 -24.83
C SER A 217 26.56 -16.57 -25.31
N SER A 218 27.66 -16.08 -24.72
CA SER A 218 29.04 -16.50 -24.96
C SER A 218 29.98 -15.98 -23.87
N GLN A 219 31.19 -16.59 -23.76
CA GLN A 219 32.25 -16.06 -22.91
C GLN A 219 32.64 -14.63 -23.30
N SER A 220 32.69 -14.31 -24.57
CA SER A 220 33.05 -12.98 -25.08
C SER A 220 31.99 -11.93 -24.64
N HIS A 221 30.72 -12.27 -24.69
CA HIS A 221 29.64 -11.42 -24.22
C HIS A 221 29.74 -11.17 -22.71
N PHE A 222 30.00 -12.21 -21.92
CA PHE A 222 30.28 -12.09 -20.48
C PHE A 222 31.42 -11.12 -20.20
N ILE A 223 32.58 -11.32 -20.83
CA ILE A 223 33.78 -10.49 -20.61
C ILE A 223 33.50 -9.02 -20.96
N GLN A 224 32.85 -8.78 -22.08
CA GLN A 224 32.49 -7.42 -22.51
C GLN A 224 31.54 -6.74 -21.52
N LEU A 225 30.47 -7.42 -21.13
CA LEU A 225 29.49 -6.87 -20.20
C LEU A 225 30.09 -6.63 -18.82
N PHE A 226 30.88 -7.58 -18.31
CA PHE A 226 31.58 -7.44 -17.03
C PHE A 226 32.48 -6.22 -17.03
N ARG A 227 33.31 -6.06 -18.08
CA ARG A 227 34.19 -4.88 -18.22
C ARG A 227 33.37 -3.57 -18.28
N GLN A 228 32.28 -3.59 -18.99
CA GLN A 228 31.39 -2.40 -19.09
C GLN A 228 30.82 -1.99 -17.72
N LYS A 229 30.40 -2.96 -16.91
CA LYS A 229 29.75 -2.71 -15.62
C LYS A 229 30.74 -2.50 -14.47
N VAL A 230 31.88 -3.17 -14.48
CA VAL A 230 32.87 -3.19 -13.37
C VAL A 230 34.07 -2.30 -13.64
N GLY A 231 34.32 -1.97 -14.92
CA GLY A 231 35.45 -1.14 -15.32
C GLY A 231 36.74 -1.93 -15.64
N VAL A 232 36.88 -3.19 -15.16
CA VAL A 232 38.00 -4.05 -15.39
C VAL A 232 37.55 -5.40 -15.99
N THR A 233 38.49 -6.15 -16.60
CA THR A 233 38.17 -7.49 -17.12
C THR A 233 37.96 -8.49 -15.99
N PRO A 234 37.14 -9.57 -16.18
CA PRO A 234 36.97 -10.61 -15.18
C PRO A 234 38.27 -11.23 -14.69
N LYS A 235 39.24 -11.42 -15.59
CA LYS A 235 40.56 -11.94 -15.22
C LYS A 235 41.27 -10.99 -14.26
N LYS A 236 41.37 -9.70 -14.62
CA LYS A 236 41.98 -8.69 -13.75
C LYS A 236 41.26 -8.58 -12.40
N TYR A 237 39.92 -8.63 -12.41
CA TYR A 237 39.11 -8.63 -11.18
C TYR A 237 39.46 -9.83 -10.29
N ARG A 238 39.58 -11.03 -10.86
CA ARG A 238 40.03 -12.24 -10.13
C ARG A 238 41.41 -12.07 -9.54
N ASP A 239 42.38 -11.62 -10.35
CA ASP A 239 43.79 -11.46 -9.90
C ASP A 239 43.89 -10.48 -8.70
N GLU A 240 43.00 -9.49 -8.62
CA GLU A 240 42.99 -8.49 -7.56
C GLU A 240 42.16 -8.91 -6.32
N HIS A 241 41.17 -9.79 -6.45
CA HIS A 241 40.19 -10.06 -5.39
C HIS A 241 40.06 -11.53 -5.00
N TYR A 242 40.81 -12.44 -5.62
CA TYR A 242 40.71 -13.88 -5.34
C TYR A 242 41.13 -14.18 -3.90
N MET A 243 40.20 -14.78 -3.13
CA MET A 243 40.49 -15.26 -1.78
C MET A 243 40.69 -16.76 -1.81
N VAL A 244 41.91 -17.21 -1.52
CA VAL A 244 42.19 -18.62 -1.29
C VAL A 244 41.46 -19.08 -0.04
N GLN A 245 40.49 -19.98 -0.17
CA GLN A 245 40.00 -20.72 1.00
C GLN A 245 41.18 -21.59 1.49
N TRP A 246 41.70 -21.24 2.67
CA TRP A 246 42.58 -22.14 3.40
C TRP A 246 41.66 -23.25 3.94
N ASP A 247 41.66 -24.42 3.28
CA ASP A 247 41.09 -25.65 3.83
C ASP A 247 41.78 -25.93 5.17
N GLN A 248 41.04 -25.82 6.29
CA GLN A 248 41.42 -26.37 7.58
C GLN A 248 40.81 -27.75 7.75
#